data_8915a1fe26b00c4f0acd4195faa6aef6
#
_entry.id   8915a1fe26b00c4f0acd4195faa6aef6
#
_cell.length_a   1.000
_cell.length_b   1.000
_cell.length_c   1.000
_cell.angle_alpha   90.00
_cell.angle_beta   90.00
_cell.angle_gamma   90.00
#
_symmetry.space_group_name_H-M   'P 1'
#
loop_
_entity.id
_entity.type
_entity.pdbx_description
1 polymer ?
#
loop_
_entity_poly.entity_id
_entity_poly.type
_entity_poly.pdbx_seq_one_letter_code
_entity_poly.pdbx_strand_id
1 'polypeptide(L)'
;MADDNAAHSKVGSTKTDRDTLRNQPLGNPGGSLWLGLAIGALGGALFAFLKLPLAWMLGAMVFTTFASISGVQISLPHWLRTSMIAILGVMIGSAFSPDLIDQLDRWAVSIAGLLVYAILAGAMVLVYLRKVGGYDPVTAYFSSSPGGLNEMVIVGREMGGDDRIIALTQASRILLTVMTIPFMFRLLGDYDPPPGLLPRGASINLPMSEWLLLGGCAVIGPFLAKLIRLPAASLTGAMFLSATVHIAGWSEGSPPSILVALAQVVLGTGVGCRFSGTAVREVVRVVRLSLGSTTLLIASLLNPHLDMADA
;
A
#
# COMPACT_ATOMS: atom_id res chain seq x y z
N MET A 1 22.21 -46.11 -13.23
CA MET A 1 23.19 -45.02 -13.05
C MET A 1 22.87 -43.92 -14.05
N ALA A 2 21.63 -43.37 -13.97
CA ALA A 2 21.16 -42.31 -14.88
C ALA A 2 19.84 -41.73 -14.32
N ASP A 3 19.83 -41.19 -13.08
CA ASP A 3 18.64 -40.50 -12.53
C ASP A 3 18.95 -39.44 -11.48
N ASP A 4 20.20 -39.01 -11.34
CA ASP A 4 20.60 -38.04 -10.31
C ASP A 4 20.83 -36.62 -10.84
N ASN A 5 20.56 -36.33 -12.12
CA ASN A 5 20.87 -35.02 -12.75
C ASN A 5 19.65 -34.12 -12.95
N ALA A 6 18.46 -34.52 -12.51
CA ALA A 6 17.24 -33.69 -12.68
C ALA A 6 16.88 -32.80 -11.47
N ALA A 7 17.58 -33.00 -10.33
CA ALA A 7 17.24 -32.32 -9.07
C ALA A 7 17.99 -30.98 -8.82
N HIS A 8 19.02 -30.67 -9.58
CA HIS A 8 19.87 -29.47 -9.34
C HIS A 8 19.64 -28.27 -10.27
N SER A 9 18.59 -28.31 -11.11
CA SER A 9 18.32 -27.23 -12.10
C SER A 9 17.35 -26.12 -11.62
N LYS A 10 16.97 -26.06 -10.35
CA LYS A 10 15.92 -25.12 -9.86
C LYS A 10 16.38 -24.04 -8.87
N VAL A 11 17.65 -23.77 -8.72
CA VAL A 11 18.12 -22.73 -7.82
C VAL A 11 19.06 -21.77 -8.55
N GLY A 12 18.51 -20.74 -9.16
CA GLY A 12 19.27 -19.66 -9.79
C GLY A 12 18.37 -18.68 -10.51
N SER A 13 17.39 -18.06 -9.80
CA SER A 13 16.76 -16.87 -10.34
C SER A 13 17.84 -15.81 -10.53
N THR A 14 18.22 -15.57 -11.79
CA THR A 14 19.22 -14.58 -12.15
C THR A 14 18.72 -13.19 -11.78
N LYS A 15 19.64 -12.25 -11.49
CA LYS A 15 19.31 -10.85 -11.21
C LYS A 15 18.39 -10.25 -12.28
N THR A 16 18.54 -10.69 -13.52
CA THR A 16 17.74 -10.34 -14.68
C THR A 16 16.27 -10.78 -14.53
N ASP A 17 16.02 -11.98 -13.97
CA ASP A 17 14.66 -12.49 -13.72
C ASP A 17 13.92 -11.67 -12.65
N ARG A 18 14.64 -11.26 -11.60
CA ARG A 18 14.07 -10.40 -10.55
C ARG A 18 13.72 -9.00 -11.09
N ASP A 19 14.55 -8.44 -11.94
CA ASP A 19 14.34 -7.13 -12.53
C ASP A 19 13.18 -7.16 -13.55
N THR A 20 13.02 -8.25 -14.29
CA THR A 20 11.88 -8.46 -15.21
C THR A 20 10.57 -8.61 -14.43
N LEU A 21 10.52 -9.41 -13.38
CA LEU A 21 9.33 -9.58 -12.53
C LEU A 21 8.94 -8.28 -11.82
N ARG A 22 9.93 -7.51 -11.37
CA ARG A 22 9.73 -6.22 -10.70
C ARG A 22 9.11 -5.17 -11.63
N ASN A 23 9.44 -5.22 -12.91
CA ASN A 23 9.00 -4.24 -13.92
C ASN A 23 7.73 -4.68 -14.67
N GLN A 24 7.20 -5.88 -14.40
CA GLN A 24 5.96 -6.31 -15.03
C GLN A 24 4.79 -5.39 -14.66
N PRO A 25 3.89 -5.09 -15.63
CA PRO A 25 2.69 -4.32 -15.34
C PRO A 25 1.79 -5.09 -14.37
N LEU A 26 1.11 -4.36 -13.51
CA LEU A 26 0.10 -4.92 -12.63
C LEU A 26 -1.17 -5.23 -13.41
N GLY A 27 -1.75 -6.39 -13.20
CA GLY A 27 -2.95 -6.84 -13.91
C GLY A 27 -2.64 -7.64 -15.17
N ASN A 28 -3.56 -7.67 -16.11
CA ASN A 28 -3.42 -8.41 -17.36
C ASN A 28 -2.48 -7.67 -18.32
N PRO A 29 -1.42 -8.30 -18.88
CA PRO A 29 -0.49 -7.67 -19.81
C PRO A 29 -1.14 -7.08 -21.06
N GLY A 30 -2.30 -7.59 -21.49
CA GLY A 30 -3.09 -7.07 -22.61
C GLY A 30 -4.15 -6.04 -22.20
N GLY A 31 -4.19 -5.63 -20.93
CA GLY A 31 -5.22 -4.74 -20.40
C GLY A 31 -5.02 -3.28 -20.78
N SER A 32 -6.11 -2.52 -20.73
CA SER A 32 -6.10 -1.08 -20.99
C SER A 32 -5.80 -0.28 -19.73
N LEU A 33 -4.76 0.55 -19.81
CA LEU A 33 -4.43 1.53 -18.76
C LEU A 33 -5.56 2.57 -18.60
N TRP A 34 -5.99 3.14 -19.72
CA TRP A 34 -6.98 4.23 -19.73
C TRP A 34 -8.32 3.79 -19.18
N LEU A 35 -8.74 2.56 -19.51
CA LEU A 35 -9.97 1.99 -18.98
C LEU A 35 -9.90 1.81 -17.46
N GLY A 36 -8.78 1.30 -16.96
CA GLY A 36 -8.55 1.16 -15.53
C GLY A 36 -8.58 2.48 -14.78
N LEU A 37 -7.90 3.50 -15.32
CA LEU A 37 -7.89 4.84 -14.73
C LEU A 37 -9.27 5.52 -14.79
N ALA A 38 -10.01 5.34 -15.90
CA ALA A 38 -11.37 5.87 -16.02
C ALA A 38 -12.33 5.24 -15.00
N ILE A 39 -12.32 3.91 -14.88
CA ILE A 39 -13.13 3.20 -13.87
C ILE A 39 -12.71 3.64 -12.45
N GLY A 40 -11.42 3.74 -12.19
CA GLY A 40 -10.90 4.21 -10.91
C GLY A 40 -11.30 5.65 -10.59
N ALA A 41 -11.20 6.55 -11.56
CA ALA A 41 -11.60 7.95 -11.40
C ALA A 41 -13.11 8.09 -11.16
N LEU A 42 -13.94 7.34 -11.89
CA LEU A 42 -15.39 7.30 -11.66
C LEU A 42 -15.74 6.82 -10.25
N GLY A 43 -15.10 5.73 -9.79
CA GLY A 43 -15.28 5.24 -8.43
C GLY A 43 -14.82 6.25 -7.39
N GLY A 44 -13.67 6.88 -7.61
CA GLY A 44 -13.14 7.93 -6.74
C GLY A 44 -14.06 9.15 -6.66
N ALA A 45 -14.57 9.62 -7.80
CA ALA A 45 -15.51 10.74 -7.87
C ALA A 45 -16.84 10.43 -7.15
N LEU A 46 -17.37 9.22 -7.32
CA LEU A 46 -18.59 8.80 -6.62
C LEU A 46 -18.38 8.79 -5.11
N PHE A 47 -17.26 8.23 -4.62
CA PHE A 47 -16.96 8.19 -3.20
C PHE A 47 -16.68 9.59 -2.63
N ALA A 48 -16.07 10.47 -3.42
CA ALA A 48 -15.86 11.87 -3.06
C ALA A 48 -17.20 12.64 -2.96
N PHE A 49 -18.13 12.38 -3.88
CA PHE A 49 -19.49 12.92 -3.81
C PHE A 49 -20.24 12.44 -2.56
N LEU A 50 -20.05 11.18 -2.17
CA LEU A 50 -20.61 10.61 -0.94
C LEU A 50 -19.87 11.06 0.33
N LYS A 51 -18.87 11.93 0.21
CA LYS A 51 -18.02 12.44 1.31
C LYS A 51 -17.38 11.31 2.14
N LEU A 52 -16.96 10.24 1.48
CA LEU A 52 -16.29 9.13 2.14
C LEU A 52 -14.82 9.47 2.40
N PRO A 53 -14.23 8.95 3.49
CA PRO A 53 -12.81 9.17 3.77
C PRO A 53 -11.95 8.50 2.69
N LEU A 54 -10.79 9.10 2.36
CA LEU A 54 -9.89 8.62 1.30
C LEU A 54 -10.61 8.26 -0.01
N ALA A 55 -11.60 9.05 -0.37
CA ALA A 55 -12.59 8.78 -1.41
C ALA A 55 -11.98 8.34 -2.74
N TRP A 56 -10.96 9.06 -3.22
CA TRP A 56 -10.31 8.78 -4.51
C TRP A 56 -9.59 7.43 -4.52
N MET A 57 -8.94 7.06 -3.41
CA MET A 57 -8.25 5.79 -3.29
C MET A 57 -9.22 4.63 -3.11
N LEU A 58 -10.17 4.75 -2.16
CA LEU A 58 -11.16 3.71 -1.87
C LEU A 58 -12.08 3.45 -3.05
N GLY A 59 -12.60 4.52 -3.66
CA GLY A 59 -13.49 4.39 -4.82
C GLY A 59 -12.79 3.74 -6.00
N ALA A 60 -11.56 4.18 -6.32
CA ALA A 60 -10.78 3.55 -7.37
C ALA A 60 -10.54 2.07 -7.08
N MET A 61 -10.14 1.73 -5.85
CA MET A 61 -9.83 0.36 -5.45
C MET A 61 -11.05 -0.56 -5.54
N VAL A 62 -12.21 -0.13 -5.05
CA VAL A 62 -13.45 -0.92 -5.07
C VAL A 62 -13.93 -1.13 -6.52
N PHE A 63 -14.06 -0.05 -7.30
CA PHE A 63 -14.57 -0.14 -8.67
C PHE A 63 -13.66 -0.95 -9.59
N THR A 64 -12.35 -0.77 -9.49
CA THR A 64 -11.40 -1.54 -10.30
C THR A 64 -11.30 -3.00 -9.84
N THR A 65 -11.49 -3.30 -8.55
CA THR A 65 -11.59 -4.68 -8.05
C THR A 65 -12.80 -5.37 -8.67
N PHE A 66 -13.98 -4.75 -8.62
CA PHE A 66 -15.19 -5.30 -9.24
C PHE A 66 -15.02 -5.48 -10.74
N ALA A 67 -14.50 -4.48 -11.44
CA ALA A 67 -14.23 -4.57 -12.88
C ALA A 67 -13.25 -5.72 -13.22
N SER A 68 -12.17 -5.85 -12.45
CA SER A 68 -11.17 -6.91 -12.64
C SER A 68 -11.75 -8.31 -12.43
N ILE A 69 -12.58 -8.50 -11.40
CA ILE A 69 -13.27 -9.76 -11.12
C ILE A 69 -14.32 -10.06 -12.20
N SER A 70 -14.99 -9.04 -12.74
CA SER A 70 -15.94 -9.17 -13.86
C SER A 70 -15.28 -9.47 -15.21
N GLY A 71 -13.94 -9.61 -15.25
CA GLY A 71 -13.21 -9.97 -16.47
C GLY A 71 -12.71 -8.79 -17.28
N VAL A 72 -12.87 -7.56 -16.81
CA VAL A 72 -12.31 -6.37 -17.46
C VAL A 72 -10.79 -6.42 -17.35
N GLN A 73 -10.12 -6.39 -18.51
CA GLN A 73 -8.66 -6.44 -18.58
C GLN A 73 -8.07 -5.06 -18.32
N ILE A 74 -7.52 -4.88 -17.14
CA ILE A 74 -6.88 -3.64 -16.68
C ILE A 74 -5.39 -3.90 -16.50
N SER A 75 -4.55 -2.96 -16.93
CA SER A 75 -3.11 -3.00 -16.77
C SER A 75 -2.60 -1.66 -16.25
N LEU A 76 -1.72 -1.69 -15.27
CA LEU A 76 -1.09 -0.50 -14.70
C LEU A 76 0.44 -0.63 -14.82
N PRO A 77 1.12 0.24 -15.59
CA PRO A 77 2.56 0.20 -15.74
C PRO A 77 3.27 0.54 -14.42
N HIS A 78 4.35 -0.18 -14.14
CA HIS A 78 5.10 -0.05 -12.90
C HIS A 78 5.64 1.38 -12.67
N TRP A 79 6.11 2.04 -13.74
CA TRP A 79 6.66 3.40 -13.63
C TRP A 79 5.63 4.41 -13.14
N LEU A 80 4.38 4.33 -13.64
CA LEU A 80 3.31 5.25 -13.23
C LEU A 80 2.99 5.08 -11.74
N ARG A 81 2.84 3.82 -11.29
CA ARG A 81 2.63 3.53 -9.87
C ARG A 81 3.76 4.05 -9.01
N THR A 82 5.01 3.83 -9.43
CA THR A 82 6.20 4.24 -8.68
C THR A 82 6.31 5.76 -8.56
N SER A 83 6.00 6.50 -9.64
CA SER A 83 5.97 7.96 -9.61
C SER A 83 4.89 8.51 -8.69
N MET A 84 3.69 7.90 -8.71
CA MET A 84 2.59 8.32 -7.83
C MET A 84 2.89 8.02 -6.36
N ILE A 85 3.58 6.92 -6.06
CA ILE A 85 4.07 6.62 -4.70
C ILE A 85 5.05 7.70 -4.23
N ALA A 86 5.95 8.18 -5.09
CA ALA A 86 6.87 9.24 -4.74
C ALA A 86 6.15 10.57 -4.42
N ILE A 87 5.11 10.92 -5.17
CA ILE A 87 4.27 12.11 -4.88
C ILE A 87 3.62 11.99 -3.49
N LEU A 88 3.07 10.81 -3.15
CA LEU A 88 2.52 10.60 -1.80
C LEU A 88 3.62 10.60 -0.73
N GLY A 89 4.83 10.13 -1.05
CA GLY A 89 5.99 10.27 -0.17
C GLY A 89 6.31 11.73 0.14
N VAL A 90 6.36 12.58 -0.88
CA VAL A 90 6.53 14.03 -0.70
C VAL A 90 5.42 14.63 0.15
N MET A 91 4.16 14.24 -0.10
CA MET A 91 3.01 14.72 0.68
C MET A 91 3.14 14.34 2.17
N ILE A 92 3.55 13.10 2.47
CA ILE A 92 3.76 12.68 3.86
C ILE A 92 4.94 13.44 4.47
N GLY A 93 6.03 13.62 3.71
CA GLY A 93 7.21 14.36 4.13
C GLY A 93 6.90 15.84 4.39
N SER A 94 6.01 16.45 3.62
CA SER A 94 5.59 17.86 3.82
C SER A 94 4.75 18.09 5.09
N ALA A 95 4.30 17.04 5.75
CA ALA A 95 3.63 17.13 7.05
C ALA A 95 4.61 17.27 8.22
N PHE A 96 5.90 17.08 7.99
CA PHE A 96 6.92 17.26 9.02
C PHE A 96 7.27 18.74 9.19
N SER A 97 7.18 19.23 10.41
CA SER A 97 7.57 20.58 10.82
C SER A 97 8.69 20.54 11.85
N PRO A 98 9.44 21.64 12.07
CA PRO A 98 10.46 21.71 13.11
C PRO A 98 9.93 21.34 14.50
N ASP A 99 8.69 21.72 14.82
CA ASP A 99 8.05 21.46 16.13
C ASP A 99 7.86 19.94 16.41
N LEU A 100 7.88 19.11 15.38
CA LEU A 100 7.75 17.65 15.54
C LEU A 100 9.03 17.02 16.13
N ILE A 101 10.19 17.68 15.96
CA ILE A 101 11.45 17.18 16.49
C ILE A 101 11.41 17.21 18.03
N ASP A 102 10.81 18.22 18.62
CA ASP A 102 10.68 18.39 20.06
C ASP A 102 9.75 17.33 20.70
N GLN A 103 8.99 16.60 19.90
CA GLN A 103 8.07 15.56 20.33
C GLN A 103 8.62 14.13 20.17
N LEU A 104 9.82 13.98 19.57
CA LEU A 104 10.41 12.65 19.28
C LEU A 104 10.55 11.78 20.51
N ASP A 105 10.90 12.34 21.67
CA ASP A 105 11.04 11.60 22.92
C ASP A 105 9.73 10.93 23.35
N ARG A 106 8.59 11.63 23.15
CA ARG A 106 7.27 11.09 23.46
C ARG A 106 6.84 10.00 22.46
N TRP A 107 7.32 10.06 21.24
CA TRP A 107 6.98 9.07 20.20
C TRP A 107 7.81 7.81 20.28
N ALA A 108 9.01 7.85 20.92
CA ALA A 108 9.88 6.69 21.01
C ALA A 108 9.17 5.47 21.64
N VAL A 109 8.43 5.69 22.72
CA VAL A 109 7.65 4.63 23.41
C VAL A 109 6.54 4.11 22.50
N SER A 110 5.81 5.00 21.82
CA SER A 110 4.73 4.62 20.89
C SER A 110 5.26 3.85 19.68
N ILE A 111 6.41 4.25 19.14
CA ILE A 111 7.06 3.55 18.02
C ILE A 111 7.53 2.16 18.46
N ALA A 112 8.15 2.04 19.66
CA ALA A 112 8.54 0.74 20.19
C ALA A 112 7.31 -0.17 20.40
N GLY A 113 6.23 0.35 20.97
CA GLY A 113 4.97 -0.37 21.10
C GLY A 113 4.38 -0.82 19.75
N LEU A 114 4.43 0.06 18.75
CA LEU A 114 3.97 -0.26 17.40
C LEU A 114 4.79 -1.40 16.76
N LEU A 115 6.12 -1.41 16.95
CA LEU A 115 6.99 -2.48 16.45
C LEU A 115 6.65 -3.82 17.11
N VAL A 116 6.50 -3.85 18.42
CA VAL A 116 6.08 -5.06 19.15
C VAL A 116 4.72 -5.53 18.67
N TYR A 117 3.76 -4.61 18.56
CA TYR A 117 2.43 -4.92 18.00
C TYR A 117 2.51 -5.49 16.60
N ALA A 118 3.31 -4.91 15.70
CA ALA A 118 3.43 -5.39 14.31
C ALA A 118 3.97 -6.83 14.25
N ILE A 119 4.93 -7.19 15.12
CA ILE A 119 5.48 -8.55 15.22
C ILE A 119 4.41 -9.52 15.71
N LEU A 120 3.72 -9.18 16.81
CA LEU A 120 2.69 -10.02 17.40
C LEU A 120 1.50 -10.20 16.45
N ALA A 121 1.06 -9.12 15.80
CA ALA A 121 0.02 -9.13 14.79
C ALA A 121 0.39 -10.01 13.60
N GLY A 122 1.61 -9.89 13.09
CA GLY A 122 2.12 -10.75 12.02
C GLY A 122 2.14 -12.23 12.40
N ALA A 123 2.61 -12.54 13.62
CA ALA A 123 2.61 -13.90 14.14
C ALA A 123 1.20 -14.47 14.30
N MET A 124 0.25 -13.67 14.80
CA MET A 124 -1.16 -14.08 14.95
C MET A 124 -1.80 -14.38 13.59
N VAL A 125 -1.59 -13.51 12.60
CA VAL A 125 -2.09 -13.72 11.23
C VAL A 125 -1.44 -14.95 10.59
N LEU A 126 -0.15 -15.18 10.80
CA LEU A 126 0.56 -16.37 10.33
C LEU A 126 -0.09 -17.65 10.85
N VAL A 127 -0.32 -17.74 12.16
CA VAL A 127 -0.95 -18.91 12.79
C VAL A 127 -2.38 -19.10 12.27
N TYR A 128 -3.12 -18.02 12.11
CA TYR A 128 -4.48 -18.03 11.55
C TYR A 128 -4.50 -18.56 10.11
N LEU A 129 -3.65 -18.05 9.22
CA LEU A 129 -3.58 -18.48 7.83
C LEU A 129 -3.12 -19.95 7.70
N ARG A 130 -2.24 -20.43 8.58
CA ARG A 130 -1.84 -21.83 8.61
C ARG A 130 -2.95 -22.76 9.11
N LYS A 131 -3.58 -22.42 10.24
CA LYS A 131 -4.57 -23.30 10.90
C LYS A 131 -5.95 -23.25 10.25
N VAL A 132 -6.41 -22.05 9.89
CA VAL A 132 -7.77 -21.83 9.34
C VAL A 132 -7.73 -21.75 7.81
N GLY A 133 -6.72 -21.08 7.25
CA GLY A 133 -6.56 -20.94 5.80
C GLY A 133 -6.05 -22.19 5.12
N GLY A 134 -5.34 -23.06 5.83
CA GLY A 134 -4.71 -24.25 5.28
C GLY A 134 -3.55 -23.95 4.34
N TYR A 135 -2.91 -22.76 4.47
CA TYR A 135 -1.78 -22.38 3.63
C TYR A 135 -0.51 -23.13 4.05
N ASP A 136 0.33 -23.46 3.07
CA ASP A 136 1.68 -23.96 3.34
C ASP A 136 2.51 -22.93 4.11
N PRO A 137 3.58 -23.34 4.81
CA PRO A 137 4.36 -22.44 5.68
C PRO A 137 4.90 -21.21 4.97
N VAL A 138 5.40 -21.36 3.74
CA VAL A 138 6.01 -20.28 2.97
C VAL A 138 4.93 -19.28 2.51
N THR A 139 3.86 -19.76 1.90
CA THR A 139 2.73 -18.93 1.48
C THR A 139 2.12 -18.18 2.68
N ALA A 140 1.92 -18.86 3.82
CA ALA A 140 1.38 -18.24 5.02
C ALA A 140 2.30 -17.14 5.57
N TYR A 141 3.62 -17.38 5.60
CA TYR A 141 4.60 -16.41 6.09
C TYR A 141 4.59 -15.13 5.24
N PHE A 142 4.73 -15.26 3.93
CA PHE A 142 4.74 -14.10 3.03
C PHE A 142 3.38 -13.42 2.89
N SER A 143 2.28 -14.13 3.14
CA SER A 143 0.94 -13.54 3.21
C SER A 143 0.70 -12.75 4.50
N SER A 144 1.29 -13.15 5.63
CA SER A 144 1.11 -12.51 6.94
C SER A 144 2.09 -11.36 7.17
N SER A 145 3.31 -11.44 6.64
CA SER A 145 4.38 -10.48 6.90
C SER A 145 4.03 -9.08 6.39
N PRO A 146 4.23 -8.03 7.22
CA PRO A 146 4.17 -6.66 6.75
C PRO A 146 5.39 -6.38 5.87
N GLY A 147 5.15 -5.95 4.62
CA GLY A 147 6.24 -5.66 3.68
C GLY A 147 5.72 -5.10 2.36
N GLY A 148 6.65 -4.77 1.46
CA GLY A 148 6.30 -4.37 0.09
C GLY A 148 5.64 -5.53 -0.64
N LEU A 149 4.41 -5.31 -1.14
CA LEU A 149 3.61 -6.37 -1.74
C LEU A 149 4.36 -7.10 -2.87
N ASN A 150 5.06 -6.35 -3.74
CA ASN A 150 5.81 -6.96 -4.84
C ASN A 150 7.00 -7.78 -4.34
N GLU A 151 7.73 -7.27 -3.37
CA GLU A 151 8.88 -7.94 -2.78
C GLU A 151 8.45 -9.26 -2.10
N MET A 152 7.35 -9.24 -1.35
CA MET A 152 6.82 -10.44 -0.69
C MET A 152 6.36 -11.50 -1.69
N VAL A 153 5.75 -11.09 -2.80
CA VAL A 153 5.33 -12.02 -3.87
C VAL A 153 6.54 -12.64 -4.58
N ILE A 154 7.55 -11.83 -4.93
CA ILE A 154 8.74 -12.30 -5.64
C ILE A 154 9.54 -13.27 -4.77
N VAL A 155 9.88 -12.86 -3.53
CA VAL A 155 10.66 -13.69 -2.62
C VAL A 155 9.88 -14.93 -2.19
N GLY A 156 8.56 -14.80 -1.95
CA GLY A 156 7.70 -15.92 -1.63
C GLY A 156 7.69 -16.99 -2.72
N ARG A 157 7.59 -16.57 -3.99
CA ARG A 157 7.71 -17.47 -5.14
C ARG A 157 9.08 -18.14 -5.23
N GLU A 158 10.16 -17.39 -5.03
CA GLU A 158 11.52 -17.95 -5.02
C GLU A 158 11.72 -19.02 -3.93
N MET A 159 11.02 -18.87 -2.80
CA MET A 159 11.05 -19.84 -1.70
C MET A 159 10.02 -20.98 -1.84
N GLY A 160 9.31 -21.05 -2.98
CA GLY A 160 8.36 -22.13 -3.27
C GLY A 160 6.94 -21.91 -2.78
N GLY A 161 6.59 -20.68 -2.38
CA GLY A 161 5.22 -20.28 -2.04
C GLY A 161 4.37 -19.99 -3.27
N ASP A 162 3.04 -20.01 -3.10
CA ASP A 162 2.08 -19.63 -4.13
C ASP A 162 2.00 -18.11 -4.27
N ASP A 163 2.64 -17.57 -5.32
CA ASP A 163 2.72 -16.14 -5.58
C ASP A 163 1.34 -15.48 -5.79
N ARG A 164 0.40 -16.22 -6.35
CA ARG A 164 -0.98 -15.77 -6.57
C ARG A 164 -1.74 -15.61 -5.26
N ILE A 165 -1.66 -16.62 -4.39
CA ILE A 165 -2.29 -16.58 -3.07
C ILE A 165 -1.67 -15.46 -2.22
N ILE A 166 -0.34 -15.31 -2.24
CA ILE A 166 0.37 -14.24 -1.54
C ILE A 166 -0.13 -12.88 -2.03
N ALA A 167 -0.16 -12.65 -3.35
CA ALA A 167 -0.59 -11.39 -3.94
C ALA A 167 -2.04 -11.04 -3.59
N LEU A 168 -2.96 -12.01 -3.69
CA LEU A 168 -4.37 -11.83 -3.38
C LEU A 168 -4.61 -11.56 -1.89
N THR A 169 -3.94 -12.30 -1.01
CA THR A 169 -4.08 -12.14 0.45
C THR A 169 -3.57 -10.77 0.88
N GLN A 170 -2.42 -10.35 0.38
CA GLN A 170 -1.85 -9.02 0.63
C GLN A 170 -2.76 -7.90 0.09
N ALA A 171 -3.27 -8.03 -1.15
CA ALA A 171 -4.17 -7.05 -1.76
C ALA A 171 -5.50 -6.96 -1.00
N SER A 172 -6.09 -8.10 -0.61
CA SER A 172 -7.32 -8.14 0.18
C SER A 172 -7.15 -7.50 1.55
N ARG A 173 -6.01 -7.76 2.22
CA ARG A 173 -5.68 -7.13 3.50
C ARG A 173 -5.57 -5.61 3.37
N ILE A 174 -4.86 -5.12 2.36
CA ILE A 174 -4.75 -3.68 2.10
C ILE A 174 -6.13 -3.08 1.86
N LEU A 175 -6.94 -3.70 0.98
CA LEU A 175 -8.29 -3.26 0.67
C LEU A 175 -9.15 -3.16 1.93
N LEU A 176 -9.18 -4.22 2.74
CA LEU A 176 -9.99 -4.28 3.96
C LEU A 176 -9.50 -3.28 5.02
N THR A 177 -8.19 -3.20 5.25
CA THR A 177 -7.61 -2.30 6.26
C THR A 177 -7.85 -0.84 5.88
N VAL A 178 -7.55 -0.46 4.62
CA VAL A 178 -7.73 0.91 4.14
C VAL A 178 -9.22 1.29 4.08
N MET A 179 -10.11 0.32 3.91
CA MET A 179 -11.56 0.56 3.97
C MET A 179 -12.06 0.66 5.41
N THR A 180 -11.64 -0.22 6.31
CA THR A 180 -12.17 -0.32 7.67
C THR A 180 -11.70 0.81 8.57
N ILE A 181 -10.40 1.14 8.56
CA ILE A 181 -9.82 2.12 9.49
C ILE A 181 -10.49 3.51 9.38
N PRO A 182 -10.61 4.14 8.20
CA PRO A 182 -11.23 5.45 8.09
C PRO A 182 -12.72 5.46 8.46
N PHE A 183 -13.44 4.35 8.19
CA PHE A 183 -14.83 4.22 8.63
C PHE A 183 -14.97 4.08 10.13
N MET A 184 -14.04 3.34 10.78
CA MET A 184 -13.98 3.28 12.24
C MET A 184 -13.78 4.66 12.85
N PHE A 185 -12.82 5.45 12.35
CA PHE A 185 -12.59 6.81 12.84
C PHE A 185 -13.80 7.72 12.64
N ARG A 186 -14.56 7.52 11.57
CA ARG A 186 -15.80 8.28 11.32
C ARG A 186 -16.93 7.88 12.25
N LEU A 187 -17.02 6.59 12.63
CA LEU A 187 -18.09 6.06 13.49
C LEU A 187 -17.81 6.25 14.98
N LEU A 188 -16.55 6.17 15.39
CA LEU A 188 -16.13 6.18 16.79
C LEU A 188 -15.54 7.51 17.26
N GLY A 189 -15.19 8.41 16.35
CA GLY A 189 -14.59 9.70 16.64
C GLY A 189 -15.22 10.82 15.83
N ASP A 190 -15.01 12.07 16.26
CA ASP A 190 -15.44 13.29 15.56
C ASP A 190 -14.57 13.56 14.31
N TYR A 191 -14.36 12.53 13.47
CA TYR A 191 -13.65 12.73 12.22
C TYR A 191 -14.56 13.32 11.16
N ASP A 192 -14.46 14.63 10.96
CA ASP A 192 -15.04 15.30 9.82
C ASP A 192 -14.06 15.26 8.63
N PRO A 193 -14.44 14.64 7.51
CA PRO A 193 -13.62 14.71 6.31
C PRO A 193 -13.49 16.16 5.87
N PRO A 194 -12.30 16.60 5.39
CA PRO A 194 -12.12 17.97 4.93
C PRO A 194 -13.17 18.32 3.87
N PRO A 195 -13.73 19.54 3.93
CA PRO A 195 -14.72 19.97 2.96
C PRO A 195 -14.10 20.03 1.57
N GLY A 196 -14.79 19.48 0.59
CA GLY A 196 -14.39 19.47 -0.82
C GLY A 196 -14.24 18.09 -1.42
N LEU A 197 -14.22 18.05 -2.76
CA LEU A 197 -14.08 16.82 -3.53
C LEU A 197 -12.63 16.33 -3.59
N LEU A 198 -11.66 17.21 -3.34
CA LEU A 198 -10.24 16.89 -3.44
C LEU A 198 -9.63 16.62 -2.06
N PRO A 199 -8.60 15.74 -1.98
CA PRO A 199 -7.87 15.51 -0.75
C PRO A 199 -7.15 16.76 -0.25
N ARG A 200 -6.67 16.74 1.01
CA ARG A 200 -5.80 17.82 1.52
C ARG A 200 -4.55 17.93 0.66
N GLY A 201 -4.21 19.14 0.29
CA GLY A 201 -3.06 19.49 -0.51
C GLY A 201 -3.07 20.98 -0.81
N ALA A 202 -1.98 21.48 -1.36
CA ALA A 202 -1.90 22.89 -1.76
C ALA A 202 -2.80 23.18 -2.98
N SER A 203 -3.06 24.47 -3.20
CA SER A 203 -3.59 24.94 -4.47
C SER A 203 -2.56 24.75 -5.59
N ILE A 204 -3.00 24.76 -6.85
CA ILE A 204 -2.09 24.68 -8.01
C ILE A 204 -1.18 25.91 -8.12
N ASN A 205 -1.56 27.04 -7.51
CA ASN A 205 -0.83 28.30 -7.55
C ASN A 205 0.36 28.32 -6.57
N LEU A 206 1.23 27.32 -6.64
CA LEU A 206 2.49 27.30 -5.94
C LEU A 206 3.54 28.10 -6.71
N PRO A 207 4.43 28.85 -6.03
CA PRO A 207 5.57 29.48 -6.70
C PRO A 207 6.47 28.43 -7.37
N MET A 208 7.17 28.83 -8.43
CA MET A 208 8.02 27.92 -9.21
C MET A 208 9.11 27.28 -8.36
N SER A 209 9.61 27.97 -7.34
CA SER A 209 10.57 27.44 -6.38
C SER A 209 10.05 26.21 -5.64
N GLU A 210 8.79 26.24 -5.19
CA GLU A 210 8.13 25.12 -4.52
C GLU A 210 7.95 23.93 -5.46
N TRP A 211 7.55 24.16 -6.72
CA TRP A 211 7.47 23.11 -7.73
C TRP A 211 8.81 22.41 -7.96
N LEU A 212 9.92 23.18 -8.01
CA LEU A 212 11.25 22.62 -8.18
C LEU A 212 11.72 21.85 -6.95
N LEU A 213 11.44 22.34 -5.74
CA LEU A 213 11.79 21.65 -4.50
C LEU A 213 11.00 20.35 -4.33
N LEU A 214 9.67 20.41 -4.43
CA LEU A 214 8.81 19.21 -4.28
C LEU A 214 9.05 18.20 -5.39
N GLY A 215 9.20 18.67 -6.64
CA GLY A 215 9.56 17.83 -7.78
C GLY A 215 10.94 17.20 -7.62
N GLY A 216 11.91 17.98 -7.14
CA GLY A 216 13.25 17.49 -6.80
C GLY A 216 13.19 16.38 -5.73
N CYS A 217 12.42 16.57 -4.67
CA CYS A 217 12.19 15.55 -3.64
C CYS A 217 11.58 14.27 -4.21
N ALA A 218 10.62 14.40 -5.14
CA ALA A 218 9.96 13.26 -5.77
C ALA A 218 10.87 12.44 -6.70
N VAL A 219 11.90 13.05 -7.28
CA VAL A 219 12.84 12.40 -8.22
C VAL A 219 14.12 11.97 -7.53
N ILE A 220 14.77 12.89 -6.79
CA ILE A 220 16.07 12.64 -6.17
C ILE A 220 15.94 11.72 -4.95
N GLY A 221 14.89 11.90 -4.14
CA GLY A 221 14.66 11.07 -2.95
C GLY A 221 14.63 9.58 -3.23
N PRO A 222 13.79 9.08 -4.16
CA PRO A 222 13.77 7.69 -4.58
C PRO A 222 15.11 7.18 -5.12
N PHE A 223 15.85 8.02 -5.83
CA PHE A 223 17.16 7.67 -6.36
C PHE A 223 18.18 7.44 -5.24
N LEU A 224 18.27 8.37 -4.27
CA LEU A 224 19.15 8.24 -3.11
C LEU A 224 18.77 7.03 -2.25
N ALA A 225 17.47 6.81 -2.00
CA ALA A 225 17.00 5.66 -1.23
C ALA A 225 17.34 4.32 -1.90
N LYS A 226 17.29 4.24 -3.24
CA LYS A 226 17.74 3.06 -3.99
C LYS A 226 19.24 2.82 -3.84
N LEU A 227 20.05 3.88 -3.84
CA LEU A 227 21.50 3.81 -3.69
C LEU A 227 21.90 3.20 -2.34
N ILE A 228 21.22 3.58 -1.27
CA ILE A 228 21.44 3.05 0.10
C ILE A 228 20.56 1.81 0.41
N ARG A 229 19.88 1.26 -0.62
CA ARG A 229 19.07 0.04 -0.55
C ARG A 229 17.94 0.09 0.49
N LEU A 230 17.32 1.25 0.68
CA LEU A 230 16.16 1.36 1.58
C LEU A 230 14.97 0.57 1.04
N PRO A 231 14.20 -0.09 1.91
CA PRO A 231 12.94 -0.72 1.52
C PRO A 231 11.93 0.34 1.06
N ALA A 232 11.07 -0.01 0.11
CA ALA A 232 10.08 0.91 -0.46
C ALA A 232 10.66 2.26 -0.93
N ALA A 233 11.85 2.26 -1.55
CA ALA A 233 12.67 3.42 -1.86
C ALA A 233 11.91 4.60 -2.49
N SER A 234 10.85 4.32 -3.28
CA SER A 234 10.05 5.38 -3.92
C SER A 234 9.22 6.19 -2.92
N LEU A 235 8.71 5.55 -1.86
CA LEU A 235 7.98 6.22 -0.80
C LEU A 235 8.94 6.84 0.21
N THR A 236 9.80 5.99 0.80
CA THR A 236 10.67 6.38 1.91
C THR A 236 11.68 7.44 1.49
N GLY A 237 12.25 7.33 0.29
CA GLY A 237 13.21 8.32 -0.21
C GLY A 237 12.58 9.69 -0.44
N ALA A 238 11.44 9.74 -1.12
CA ALA A 238 10.73 10.99 -1.34
C ALA A 238 10.25 11.62 -0.01
N MET A 239 9.78 10.78 0.92
CA MET A 239 9.32 11.21 2.25
C MET A 239 10.47 11.80 3.08
N PHE A 240 11.58 11.08 3.22
CA PHE A 240 12.72 11.56 4.02
C PHE A 240 13.34 12.84 3.45
N LEU A 241 13.51 12.91 2.12
CA LEU A 241 14.08 14.12 1.51
C LEU A 241 13.13 15.31 1.66
N SER A 242 11.81 15.11 1.43
CA SER A 242 10.81 16.14 1.65
C SER A 242 10.74 16.56 3.12
N ALA A 243 10.73 15.62 4.06
CA ALA A 243 10.76 15.94 5.51
C ALA A 243 11.99 16.76 5.88
N THR A 244 13.18 16.43 5.36
CA THR A 244 14.41 17.20 5.60
C THR A 244 14.29 18.64 5.10
N VAL A 245 13.72 18.84 3.90
CA VAL A 245 13.53 20.15 3.29
C VAL A 245 12.55 21.01 4.13
N HIS A 246 11.46 20.40 4.63
CA HIS A 246 10.46 21.10 5.44
C HIS A 246 10.95 21.40 6.86
N ILE A 247 11.64 20.46 7.49
CA ILE A 247 12.27 20.66 8.81
C ILE A 247 13.36 21.74 8.74
N ALA A 248 14.11 21.83 7.61
CA ALA A 248 15.09 22.89 7.40
C ALA A 248 14.46 24.26 7.10
N GLY A 249 13.13 24.34 6.97
CA GLY A 249 12.41 25.57 6.66
C GLY A 249 12.62 26.09 5.22
N TRP A 250 13.06 25.21 4.30
CA TRP A 250 13.29 25.59 2.90
C TRP A 250 12.01 25.58 2.06
N SER A 251 10.99 24.88 2.51
CA SER A 251 9.67 24.77 1.89
C SER A 251 8.58 24.66 2.95
N GLU A 252 7.47 25.35 2.72
CA GLU A 252 6.22 25.20 3.47
C GLU A 252 5.12 24.61 2.58
N GLY A 253 5.43 24.35 1.31
CA GLY A 253 4.51 23.88 0.30
C GLY A 253 4.20 22.39 0.45
N SER A 254 3.03 21.99 -0.02
CA SER A 254 2.65 20.57 -0.16
C SER A 254 2.20 20.29 -1.59
N PRO A 255 2.26 19.03 -2.05
CA PRO A 255 1.80 18.68 -3.39
C PRO A 255 0.36 19.14 -3.63
N PRO A 256 0.04 19.67 -4.83
CA PRO A 256 -1.31 20.07 -5.16
C PRO A 256 -2.33 18.94 -4.98
N SER A 257 -3.50 19.30 -4.46
CA SER A 257 -4.58 18.34 -4.16
C SER A 257 -4.99 17.47 -5.35
N ILE A 258 -4.91 18.01 -6.56
CA ILE A 258 -5.19 17.27 -7.78
C ILE A 258 -4.16 16.16 -8.04
N LEU A 259 -2.87 16.42 -7.79
CA LEU A 259 -1.82 15.39 -7.92
C LEU A 259 -1.99 14.30 -6.87
N VAL A 260 -2.39 14.67 -5.66
CA VAL A 260 -2.70 13.71 -4.59
C VAL A 260 -3.89 12.85 -4.98
N ALA A 261 -4.96 13.43 -5.54
CA ALA A 261 -6.12 12.69 -6.03
C ALA A 261 -5.72 11.71 -7.15
N LEU A 262 -4.94 12.16 -8.13
CA LEU A 262 -4.44 11.31 -9.20
C LEU A 262 -3.58 10.16 -8.67
N ALA A 263 -2.70 10.43 -7.71
CA ALA A 263 -1.88 9.42 -7.07
C ALA A 263 -2.77 8.37 -6.34
N GLN A 264 -3.79 8.82 -5.63
CA GLN A 264 -4.76 7.93 -4.96
C GLN A 264 -5.52 7.05 -5.96
N VAL A 265 -5.99 7.61 -7.09
CA VAL A 265 -6.67 6.84 -8.15
C VAL A 265 -5.74 5.78 -8.74
N VAL A 266 -4.50 6.15 -9.08
CA VAL A 266 -3.53 5.21 -9.64
C VAL A 266 -3.21 4.09 -8.64
N LEU A 267 -3.00 4.41 -7.37
CA LEU A 267 -2.70 3.41 -6.34
C LEU A 267 -3.90 2.52 -6.05
N GLY A 268 -5.10 3.09 -5.94
CA GLY A 268 -6.33 2.33 -5.78
C GLY A 268 -6.56 1.36 -6.94
N THR A 269 -6.42 1.85 -8.18
CA THR A 269 -6.48 1.03 -9.39
C THR A 269 -5.44 -0.09 -9.35
N GLY A 270 -4.22 0.21 -8.92
CA GLY A 270 -3.14 -0.78 -8.81
C GLY A 270 -3.41 -1.91 -7.82
N VAL A 271 -4.17 -1.67 -6.76
CA VAL A 271 -4.65 -2.72 -5.84
C VAL A 271 -5.76 -3.53 -6.50
N GLY A 272 -6.73 -2.86 -7.13
CA GLY A 272 -7.86 -3.52 -7.80
C GLY A 272 -7.43 -4.43 -8.97
N CYS A 273 -6.41 -4.05 -9.73
CA CYS A 273 -5.85 -4.87 -10.82
C CYS A 273 -5.31 -6.24 -10.36
N ARG A 274 -4.96 -6.38 -9.09
CA ARG A 274 -4.44 -7.65 -8.54
C ARG A 274 -5.44 -8.80 -8.58
N PHE A 275 -6.73 -8.47 -8.66
CA PHE A 275 -7.82 -9.44 -8.74
C PHE A 275 -8.12 -9.86 -10.18
N SER A 276 -7.41 -9.33 -11.17
CA SER A 276 -7.59 -9.67 -12.58
C SER A 276 -7.22 -11.14 -12.85
N GLY A 277 -8.08 -11.82 -13.62
CA GLY A 277 -7.87 -13.23 -13.99
C GLY A 277 -8.05 -14.23 -12.84
N THR A 278 -8.54 -13.80 -11.68
CA THR A 278 -8.79 -14.68 -10.53
C THR A 278 -10.25 -15.14 -10.52
N ALA A 279 -10.46 -16.43 -10.25
CA ALA A 279 -11.82 -16.96 -10.12
C ALA A 279 -12.52 -16.31 -8.90
N VAL A 280 -13.79 -15.91 -9.09
CA VAL A 280 -14.59 -15.27 -8.03
C VAL A 280 -14.59 -16.08 -6.73
N ARG A 281 -14.66 -17.41 -6.83
CA ARG A 281 -14.65 -18.31 -5.66
C ARG A 281 -13.35 -18.21 -4.85
N GLU A 282 -12.23 -18.06 -5.53
CA GLU A 282 -10.90 -17.88 -4.89
C GLU A 282 -10.81 -16.52 -4.21
N VAL A 283 -11.26 -15.48 -4.90
CA VAL A 283 -11.35 -14.11 -4.32
C VAL A 283 -12.20 -14.12 -3.05
N VAL A 284 -13.40 -14.70 -3.10
CA VAL A 284 -14.30 -14.78 -1.93
C VAL A 284 -13.64 -15.53 -0.78
N ARG A 285 -12.96 -16.65 -1.05
CA ARG A 285 -12.22 -17.41 -0.02
C ARG A 285 -11.14 -16.54 0.64
N VAL A 286 -10.30 -15.90 -0.17
CA VAL A 286 -9.20 -15.07 0.34
C VAL A 286 -9.72 -13.84 1.09
N VAL A 287 -10.76 -13.17 0.58
CA VAL A 287 -11.39 -12.02 1.25
C VAL A 287 -11.98 -12.44 2.60
N ARG A 288 -12.66 -13.58 2.69
CA ARG A 288 -13.19 -14.09 3.97
C ARG A 288 -12.08 -14.37 4.98
N LEU A 289 -10.97 -14.99 4.55
CA LEU A 289 -9.81 -15.21 5.41
C LEU A 289 -9.14 -13.89 5.83
N SER A 290 -9.01 -12.95 4.90
CA SER A 290 -8.47 -11.61 5.19
C SER A 290 -9.37 -10.82 6.13
N LEU A 291 -10.70 -10.95 6.00
CA LEU A 291 -11.67 -10.34 6.93
C LEU A 291 -11.47 -10.91 8.35
N GLY A 292 -11.37 -12.24 8.48
CA GLY A 292 -11.09 -12.88 9.76
C GLY A 292 -9.77 -12.39 10.39
N SER A 293 -8.68 -12.31 9.61
CA SER A 293 -7.40 -11.80 10.10
C SER A 293 -7.46 -10.32 10.49
N THR A 294 -8.16 -9.48 9.71
CA THR A 294 -8.33 -8.05 10.00
C THR A 294 -9.18 -7.85 11.26
N THR A 295 -10.24 -8.63 11.43
CA THR A 295 -11.07 -8.61 12.65
C THR A 295 -10.27 -9.00 13.89
N LEU A 296 -9.43 -10.03 13.78
CA LEU A 296 -8.50 -10.43 14.87
C LEU A 296 -7.54 -9.29 15.23
N LEU A 297 -6.98 -8.60 14.23
CA LEU A 297 -6.08 -7.48 14.44
C LEU A 297 -6.79 -6.30 15.13
N ILE A 298 -7.99 -5.96 14.70
CA ILE A 298 -8.78 -4.88 15.30
C ILE A 298 -9.18 -5.25 16.74
N ALA A 299 -9.64 -6.48 16.96
CA ALA A 299 -9.99 -6.95 18.31
C ALA A 299 -8.80 -6.93 19.26
N SER A 300 -7.60 -7.25 18.78
CA SER A 300 -6.37 -7.18 19.59
C SER A 300 -5.95 -5.74 19.93
N LEU A 301 -6.35 -4.75 19.13
CA LEU A 301 -6.13 -3.32 19.41
C LEU A 301 -7.13 -2.76 20.42
N LEU A 302 -8.37 -3.25 20.43
CA LEU A 302 -9.44 -2.76 21.30
C LEU A 302 -9.36 -3.36 22.72
N ASN A 303 -8.80 -4.57 22.87
CA ASN A 303 -8.76 -5.27 24.14
C ASN A 303 -7.93 -4.55 25.25
N PRO A 304 -6.78 -3.90 24.97
CA PRO A 304 -6.07 -3.16 26.01
C PRO A 304 -6.78 -1.91 26.51
N HIS A 305 -7.76 -1.38 25.76
CA HIS A 305 -8.53 -0.22 26.17
C HIS A 305 -9.72 -0.56 27.09
N LEU A 306 -10.20 -1.80 27.08
CA LEU A 306 -11.28 -2.25 27.97
C LEU A 306 -10.78 -2.47 29.41
N ASP A 307 -9.54 -2.93 29.57
CA ASP A 307 -8.94 -3.16 30.89
C ASP A 307 -8.47 -1.85 31.57
N MET A 308 -8.34 -0.75 30.82
CA MET A 308 -7.96 0.57 31.37
C MET A 308 -9.16 1.48 31.66
N ALA A 309 -10.37 1.12 31.25
CA ALA A 309 -11.59 1.86 31.54
C ALA A 309 -12.25 1.43 32.88
N ASP A 310 -11.82 0.28 33.41
CA ASP A 310 -12.31 -0.29 34.67
C ASP A 310 -11.31 -0.14 35.84
N ALA A 311 -10.18 0.56 35.65
CA ALA A 311 -9.18 0.88 36.64
C ALA A 311 -9.09 2.39 36.91
#